data_50c3d0c311c39be61ec639bb35c28d39
#
_entry.id   50c3d0c311c39be61ec639bb35c28d39
#
_cell.length_a   1.000
_cell.length_b   1.000
_cell.length_c   1.000
_cell.angle_alpha   90.00
_cell.angle_beta   90.00
_cell.angle_gamma   90.00
#
_symmetry.space_group_name_H-M   'P 1'
#
loop_
_entity.id
_entity.type
_entity.pdbx_description
1 polymer ?
#
loop_
_entity_poly.entity_id
_entity_poly.type
_entity_poly.pdbx_seq_one_letter_code
_entity_poly.pdbx_strand_id
1 'polypeptide(L)'
;MNKTLSIKENHLFRALYHRGKSAAGKTMVVYVIKRRNQPVNRLGITVSVKLGCAVERNRARRRIRETYRLNETRLKSGFDIVIVARKAAVDGPFELLQKDLLRLCDQLGMLEAESHE
;
A
#
# COMPACT_ATOMS: atom_id res chain seq x y z
N MET A 1 -11.18 7.19 -1.63
CA MET A 1 -11.10 5.75 -1.88
C MET A 1 -12.50 5.18 -1.81
N ASN A 2 -13.01 4.70 -2.93
CA ASN A 2 -14.40 4.25 -3.02
C ASN A 2 -14.61 2.77 -2.71
N LYS A 3 -13.54 1.98 -2.77
CA LYS A 3 -13.64 0.52 -2.66
C LYS A 3 -12.66 -0.06 -1.66
N THR A 4 -12.17 0.76 -0.74
CA THR A 4 -11.16 0.32 0.22
C THR A 4 -11.53 0.78 1.61
N LEU A 5 -11.48 -0.14 2.56
CA LEU A 5 -11.70 0.13 3.97
C LEU A 5 -10.36 0.26 4.67
N SER A 6 -10.34 0.91 5.84
CA SER A 6 -9.11 1.02 6.63
C SER A 6 -8.92 -0.18 7.54
N ILE A 7 -7.68 -0.64 7.68
CA ILE A 7 -7.31 -1.61 8.69
C ILE A 7 -6.99 -0.85 9.97
N LYS A 8 -7.64 -1.21 11.07
CA LYS A 8 -7.44 -0.55 12.37
C LYS A 8 -7.00 -1.50 13.47
N GLU A 9 -7.10 -2.81 13.23
CA GLU A 9 -6.86 -3.80 14.27
C GLU A 9 -5.43 -4.33 14.18
N ASN A 10 -4.73 -4.33 15.34
CA ASN A 10 -3.33 -4.75 15.40
C ASN A 10 -3.10 -6.18 14.93
N HIS A 11 -4.05 -7.09 15.20
CA HIS A 11 -3.86 -8.48 14.79
C HIS A 11 -3.85 -8.64 13.27
N LEU A 12 -4.53 -7.75 12.54
CA LEU A 12 -4.50 -7.79 11.08
C LEU A 12 -3.13 -7.34 10.55
N PHE A 13 -2.54 -6.30 11.16
CA PHE A 13 -1.18 -5.88 10.80
C PHE A 13 -0.18 -7.01 11.06
N ARG A 14 -0.26 -7.63 12.23
CA ARG A 14 0.65 -8.73 12.57
C ARG A 14 0.50 -9.91 11.60
N ALA A 15 -0.73 -10.25 11.24
CA ALA A 15 -0.96 -11.34 10.28
C ALA A 15 -0.31 -11.04 8.94
N LEU A 16 -0.41 -9.78 8.47
CA LEU A 16 0.19 -9.37 7.20
C LEU A 16 1.71 -9.45 7.24
N TYR A 17 2.33 -9.05 8.35
CA TYR A 17 3.79 -9.12 8.49
C TYR A 17 4.30 -10.56 8.55
N HIS A 18 3.53 -11.48 9.15
CA HIS A 18 3.97 -12.86 9.32
C HIS A 18 3.60 -13.78 8.16
N ARG A 19 2.43 -13.59 7.57
CA ARG A 19 1.90 -14.54 6.58
C ARG A 19 1.68 -13.92 5.21
N GLY A 20 1.76 -12.60 5.11
CA GLY A 20 1.53 -11.92 3.84
C GLY A 20 2.71 -12.09 2.88
N LYS A 21 2.41 -12.00 1.60
CA LYS A 21 3.44 -11.82 0.60
C LYS A 21 3.90 -10.37 0.64
N SER A 22 5.17 -10.13 0.37
CA SER A 22 5.67 -8.76 0.41
C SER A 22 6.59 -8.46 -0.77
N ALA A 23 6.69 -7.18 -1.08
CA ALA A 23 7.63 -6.68 -2.07
C ALA A 23 8.10 -5.31 -1.61
N ALA A 24 9.38 -5.02 -1.81
CA ALA A 24 10.00 -3.80 -1.31
C ALA A 24 10.49 -2.92 -2.44
N GLY A 25 10.26 -1.62 -2.29
CA GLY A 25 10.77 -0.58 -3.19
C GLY A 25 11.50 0.48 -2.42
N LYS A 26 11.90 1.55 -3.10
CA LYS A 26 12.60 2.66 -2.46
C LYS A 26 11.73 3.43 -1.50
N THR A 27 10.46 3.61 -1.84
CA THR A 27 9.56 4.48 -1.07
C THR A 27 8.69 3.71 -0.09
N MET A 28 8.51 2.41 -0.28
CA MET A 28 7.59 1.64 0.53
C MET A 28 7.85 0.15 0.45
N VAL A 29 7.30 -0.58 1.42
CA VAL A 29 7.20 -2.04 1.37
C VAL A 29 5.71 -2.36 1.40
N VAL A 30 5.26 -3.23 0.51
CA VAL A 30 3.84 -3.62 0.42
C VAL A 30 3.69 -5.06 0.87
N TYR A 31 2.76 -5.30 1.81
CA TYR A 31 2.38 -6.63 2.28
C TYR A 31 0.94 -6.90 1.88
N VAL A 32 0.64 -8.09 1.40
CA VAL A 32 -0.73 -8.43 1.00
C VAL A 32 -1.10 -9.83 1.43
N ILE A 33 -2.38 -10.00 1.76
CA ILE A 33 -3.02 -11.31 1.94
C ILE A 33 -4.32 -11.27 1.15
N LYS A 34 -4.51 -12.27 0.29
CA LYS A 34 -5.77 -12.36 -0.45
C LYS A 34 -6.87 -12.90 0.47
N ARG A 35 -8.03 -12.24 0.45
CA ARG A 35 -9.22 -12.67 1.18
C ARG A 35 -10.24 -13.25 0.22
N ARG A 36 -10.71 -14.45 0.51
CA ARG A 36 -11.70 -15.11 -0.34
C ARG A 36 -13.04 -14.39 -0.29
N ASN A 37 -13.67 -14.25 -1.46
CA ASN A 37 -15.04 -13.78 -1.60
C ASN A 37 -15.29 -12.41 -0.96
N GLN A 38 -14.27 -11.55 -0.94
CA GLN A 38 -14.42 -10.21 -0.42
C GLN A 38 -14.45 -9.21 -1.58
N PRO A 39 -15.42 -8.29 -1.58
CA PRO A 39 -15.57 -7.38 -2.72
C PRO A 39 -14.66 -6.15 -2.65
N VAL A 40 -14.07 -5.88 -1.49
CA VAL A 40 -13.26 -4.66 -1.31
C VAL A 40 -11.92 -5.00 -0.68
N ASN A 41 -10.96 -4.11 -0.86
CA ASN A 41 -9.67 -4.18 -0.19
C ASN A 41 -9.76 -3.55 1.19
N ARG A 42 -8.84 -3.93 2.07
CA ARG A 42 -8.62 -3.22 3.33
C ARG A 42 -7.18 -2.74 3.33
N LEU A 43 -6.96 -1.48 3.68
CA LEU A 43 -5.66 -0.83 3.59
C LEU A 43 -5.21 -0.29 4.93
N GLY A 44 -4.00 -0.63 5.33
CA GLY A 44 -3.32 -0.01 6.45
C GLY A 44 -2.02 0.63 5.98
N ILE A 45 -1.68 1.77 6.56
CA ILE A 45 -0.43 2.47 6.26
C ILE A 45 0.34 2.62 7.55
N THR A 46 1.57 2.11 7.58
CA THR A 46 2.45 2.17 8.73
C THR A 46 3.59 3.13 8.46
N VAL A 47 3.82 4.06 9.38
CA VAL A 47 4.93 5.01 9.30
C VAL A 47 5.66 4.97 10.63
N SER A 48 6.90 4.45 10.61
CA SER A 48 7.71 4.33 11.81
C SER A 48 8.12 5.69 12.36
N VAL A 49 8.20 5.81 13.68
CA VAL A 49 8.73 7.01 14.33
C VAL A 49 10.17 7.32 13.90
N LYS A 50 10.88 6.31 13.41
CA LYS A 50 12.26 6.49 12.92
C LYS A 50 12.36 7.29 11.63
N LEU A 51 11.24 7.48 10.91
CA LEU A 51 11.27 8.24 9.66
C LEU A 51 11.49 9.73 9.85
N GLY A 52 11.17 10.25 11.02
CA GLY A 52 11.36 11.66 11.29
C GLY A 52 10.33 12.19 12.27
N CYS A 53 10.16 13.51 12.28
CA CYS A 53 9.19 14.15 13.16
C CYS A 53 7.75 13.90 12.70
N ALA A 54 6.79 14.35 13.52
CA ALA A 54 5.37 14.13 13.23
C ALA A 54 4.95 14.71 11.88
N VAL A 55 5.47 15.87 11.52
CA VAL A 55 5.16 16.53 10.24
C VAL A 55 5.62 15.64 9.08
N GLU A 56 6.85 15.13 9.15
CA GLU A 56 7.39 14.27 8.11
C GLU A 56 6.63 12.96 8.00
N ARG A 57 6.28 12.35 9.13
CA ARG A 57 5.51 11.11 9.15
C ARG A 57 4.12 11.29 8.57
N ASN A 58 3.45 12.40 8.90
CA ASN A 58 2.15 12.71 8.35
C ASN A 58 2.23 12.96 6.84
N ARG A 59 3.30 13.61 6.40
CA ARG A 59 3.53 13.82 4.97
C ARG A 59 3.67 12.49 4.23
N ALA A 60 4.47 11.58 4.75
CA ALA A 60 4.63 10.25 4.13
C ALA A 60 3.30 9.53 4.06
N ARG A 61 2.51 9.54 5.14
CA ARG A 61 1.21 8.88 5.18
C ARG A 61 0.26 9.45 4.14
N ARG A 62 0.18 10.78 4.04
CA ARG A 62 -0.69 11.42 3.04
C ARG A 62 -0.28 11.11 1.63
N ARG A 63 1.02 11.10 1.36
CA ARG A 63 1.54 10.84 0.01
C ARG A 63 1.26 9.39 -0.41
N ILE A 64 1.44 8.44 0.49
CA ILE A 64 1.13 7.04 0.22
C ILE A 64 -0.37 6.86 0.01
N ARG A 65 -1.19 7.49 0.85
CA ARG A 65 -2.64 7.40 0.71
C ARG A 65 -3.09 7.97 -0.63
N GLU A 66 -2.54 9.09 -1.04
CA GLU A 66 -2.88 9.70 -2.32
C GLU A 66 -2.43 8.83 -3.49
N THR A 67 -1.23 8.24 -3.39
CA THR A 67 -0.74 7.31 -4.39
C THR A 67 -1.71 6.13 -4.57
N TYR A 68 -2.15 5.56 -3.45
CA TYR A 68 -3.11 4.46 -3.49
C TYR A 68 -4.43 4.91 -4.11
N ARG A 69 -4.96 6.05 -3.67
CA ARG A 69 -6.24 6.57 -4.16
C ARG A 69 -6.23 6.76 -5.67
N LEU A 70 -5.15 7.33 -6.20
CA LEU A 70 -5.03 7.61 -7.63
C LEU A 70 -4.93 6.34 -8.48
N ASN A 71 -4.51 5.24 -7.89
CA ASN A 71 -4.26 4.00 -8.61
C ASN A 71 -5.19 2.86 -8.19
N GLU A 72 -6.16 3.13 -7.33
CA GLU A 72 -7.03 2.11 -6.76
C GLU A 72 -7.75 1.28 -7.82
N THR A 73 -8.20 1.92 -8.89
CA THR A 73 -8.94 1.24 -9.95
C THR A 73 -8.09 0.26 -10.75
N ARG A 74 -6.77 0.37 -10.65
CA ARG A 74 -5.85 -0.54 -11.34
C ARG A 74 -5.52 -1.76 -10.49
N LEU A 75 -5.97 -1.79 -9.25
CA LEU A 75 -5.68 -2.88 -8.31
C LEU A 75 -6.85 -3.85 -8.24
N LYS A 76 -6.52 -5.13 -8.08
CA LYS A 76 -7.53 -6.16 -7.85
C LYS A 76 -8.17 -5.97 -6.49
N SER A 77 -9.42 -6.41 -6.36
CA SER A 77 -10.16 -6.34 -5.11
C SER A 77 -9.98 -7.62 -4.28
N GLY A 78 -10.31 -7.53 -3.00
CA GLY A 78 -10.34 -8.69 -2.13
C GLY A 78 -9.04 -8.96 -1.40
N PHE A 79 -8.20 -7.95 -1.19
CA PHE A 79 -6.94 -8.09 -0.49
C PHE A 79 -6.92 -7.28 0.79
N ASP A 80 -6.20 -7.79 1.78
CA ASP A 80 -5.69 -6.96 2.88
C ASP A 80 -4.32 -6.48 2.47
N ILE A 81 -4.08 -5.18 2.60
CA ILE A 81 -2.86 -4.53 2.14
C ILE A 81 -2.31 -3.69 3.28
N VAL A 82 -1.03 -3.84 3.60
CA VAL A 82 -0.33 -2.91 4.48
C VAL A 82 0.84 -2.33 3.71
N ILE A 83 0.91 -1.01 3.67
CA ILE A 83 2.02 -0.30 3.06
C ILE A 83 2.84 0.32 4.17
N VAL A 84 4.12 -0.07 4.25
CA VAL A 84 5.06 0.46 5.23
C VAL A 84 5.90 1.52 4.54
N ALA A 85 5.84 2.76 5.05
CA ALA A 85 6.58 3.86 4.47
C ALA A 85 8.09 3.70 4.70
N ARG A 86 8.87 4.04 3.69
CA ARG A 86 10.32 4.18 3.81
C ARG A 86 10.68 5.64 3.69
N LYS A 87 11.94 5.99 4.02
CA LYS A 87 12.36 7.40 4.09
C LYS A 87 12.06 8.17 2.81
N ALA A 88 12.25 7.56 1.66
CA ALA A 88 12.01 8.23 0.38
C ALA A 88 10.54 8.58 0.15
N ALA A 89 9.61 8.04 0.93
CA ALA A 89 8.20 8.44 0.83
C ALA A 89 7.98 9.86 1.35
N VAL A 90 8.88 10.37 2.20
CA VAL A 90 8.76 11.73 2.73
C VAL A 90 9.12 12.77 1.67
N ASP A 91 10.26 12.61 1.02
CA ASP A 91 10.85 13.65 0.17
C ASP A 91 11.05 13.25 -1.29
N GLY A 92 10.92 11.98 -1.62
CA GLY A 92 11.13 11.52 -2.98
C GLY A 92 10.08 12.08 -3.95
N PRO A 93 10.35 12.04 -5.26
CA PRO A 93 9.35 12.48 -6.24
C PRO A 93 8.05 11.68 -6.10
N PHE A 94 6.93 12.37 -6.23
CA PHE A 94 5.63 11.70 -6.11
C PHE A 94 5.48 10.59 -7.17
N GLU A 95 6.00 10.81 -8.35
CA GLU A 95 5.98 9.81 -9.42
C GLU A 95 6.68 8.51 -9.01
N LEU A 96 7.72 8.60 -8.20
CA LEU A 96 8.42 7.42 -7.71
C LEU A 96 7.52 6.58 -6.81
N LEU A 97 6.71 7.23 -5.96
CA LEU A 97 5.75 6.51 -5.13
C LEU A 97 4.75 5.75 -6.01
N GLN A 98 4.24 6.39 -7.06
CA GLN A 98 3.29 5.74 -7.96
C GLN A 98 3.93 4.57 -8.70
N LYS A 99 5.12 4.75 -9.22
CA LYS A 99 5.85 3.67 -9.91
C LYS A 99 6.12 2.49 -8.97
N ASP A 100 6.54 2.79 -7.74
CA ASP A 100 6.79 1.75 -6.74
C ASP A 100 5.52 0.99 -6.44
N LEU A 101 4.42 1.68 -6.15
CA LEU A 101 3.17 1.02 -5.82
C LEU A 101 2.73 0.06 -6.93
N LEU A 102 2.73 0.53 -8.17
CA LEU A 102 2.29 -0.29 -9.29
C LEU A 102 3.23 -1.46 -9.55
N ARG A 103 4.54 -1.23 -9.48
CA ARG A 103 5.53 -2.29 -9.67
C ARG A 103 5.43 -3.37 -8.58
N LEU A 104 5.30 -2.94 -7.33
CA LEU A 104 5.22 -3.87 -6.21
C LEU A 104 3.91 -4.64 -6.24
N CYS A 105 2.81 -3.99 -6.56
CA CYS A 105 1.53 -4.67 -6.71
C CYS A 105 1.54 -5.65 -7.87
N ASP A 106 2.24 -5.33 -8.96
CA ASP A 106 2.40 -6.26 -10.06
C ASP A 106 3.18 -7.51 -9.61
N GLN A 107 4.26 -7.33 -8.87
CA GLN A 107 5.03 -8.45 -8.32
C GLN A 107 4.18 -9.32 -7.39
N LEU A 108 3.23 -8.74 -6.71
CA LEU A 108 2.37 -9.44 -5.76
C LEU A 108 1.10 -9.99 -6.40
N GLY A 109 0.93 -9.81 -7.71
CA GLY A 109 -0.24 -10.32 -8.41
C GLY A 109 -1.50 -9.52 -8.19
N MET A 110 -1.38 -8.25 -7.79
CA MET A 110 -2.52 -7.39 -7.47
C MET A 110 -2.95 -6.46 -8.59
N LEU A 111 -2.19 -6.33 -9.67
CA LEU A 111 -2.60 -5.45 -10.75
C LEU A 111 -3.65 -6.12 -11.62
N GLU A 112 -4.68 -5.36 -11.96
CA GLU A 112 -5.63 -5.79 -12.96
C GLU A 112 -4.91 -5.89 -14.30
N ALA A 113 -5.26 -6.92 -15.06
CA ALA A 113 -4.73 -7.04 -16.41
C ALA A 113 -5.23 -5.85 -17.23
N GLU A 114 -4.33 -5.23 -17.99
CA GLU A 114 -4.76 -4.17 -18.87
C GLU A 114 -5.69 -4.73 -19.93
N SER A 115 -6.80 -4.02 -20.12
CA SER A 115 -7.76 -4.38 -21.15
C SER A 115 -7.30 -3.74 -22.46
N HIS A 116 -6.84 -4.56 -23.37
CA HIS A 116 -6.45 -4.09 -24.71
C HIS A 116 -7.64 -4.27 -25.63
N GLU A 117 -8.33 -3.18 -25.82
CA GLU A 117 -9.49 -3.15 -26.70
C GLU A 117 -9.11 -2.66 -28.09
#